data_b995e26f0c5e484a70f88845c3dec890
#
_entry.id   b995e26f0c5e484a70f88845c3dec890
#
_cell.length_a   1.000
_cell.length_b   1.000
_cell.length_c   1.000
_cell.angle_alpha   90.00
_cell.angle_beta   90.00
_cell.angle_gamma   90.00
#
_symmetry.space_group_name_H-M   'P 1'
#
loop_
_entity.id
_entity.type
_entity.pdbx_description
1 polymer ?
#
loop_
_entity_poly.entity_id
_entity_poly.type
_entity_poly.pdbx_seq_one_letter_code
_entity_poly.pdbx_strand_id
1 'polypeptide(L)'
;MNSTSAEEIIISPLKEELIEDIHKTNDSFKVFGKVVPSFQSGKWSFEEILFDEAKDVRFPDDQLDWIEYIDSEDKALFLAYKNNDCIGQIRIVQDWNRFCYIENIATKEDFRGQGIGSLLLTKAEDWAKERNLLGISLEAQDDNLGACRFYVKQGFVLGGVDTLKQSYNPQIDATLYWYKLFK
;
A
#
# COMPACT_ATOMS: atom_id res chain seq x y z
N MET A 1 -34.54 -4.24 -20.88
CA MET A 1 -33.09 -4.51 -20.87
C MET A 1 -32.44 -3.49 -19.93
N ASN A 2 -32.26 -3.82 -18.66
CA ASN A 2 -31.60 -2.94 -17.70
C ASN A 2 -30.10 -3.10 -17.91
N SER A 3 -29.46 -2.13 -18.56
CA SER A 3 -28.01 -1.99 -18.48
C SER A 3 -27.69 -1.52 -17.07
N THR A 4 -27.27 -2.41 -16.20
CA THR A 4 -26.56 -2.07 -14.99
C THR A 4 -25.27 -1.35 -15.43
N SER A 5 -25.28 -0.02 -15.40
CA SER A 5 -24.06 0.75 -15.51
C SER A 5 -23.14 0.25 -14.41
N ALA A 6 -21.96 -0.24 -14.78
CA ALA A 6 -20.92 -0.58 -13.80
C ALA A 6 -20.72 0.67 -12.93
N GLU A 7 -20.97 0.53 -11.63
CA GLU A 7 -20.84 1.64 -10.68
C GLU A 7 -19.39 2.12 -10.70
N GLU A 8 -19.22 3.38 -11.07
CA GLU A 8 -17.90 3.98 -11.28
C GLU A 8 -17.18 4.20 -9.94
N ILE A 9 -15.90 3.83 -9.91
CA ILE A 9 -15.02 4.13 -8.78
C ILE A 9 -14.37 5.48 -9.02
N ILE A 10 -14.53 6.38 -8.06
CA ILE A 10 -13.99 7.74 -8.10
C ILE A 10 -12.80 7.84 -7.16
N ILE A 11 -11.65 8.30 -7.67
CA ILE A 11 -10.47 8.62 -6.86
C ILE A 11 -10.43 10.13 -6.63
N SER A 12 -10.50 10.53 -5.37
CA SER A 12 -10.48 11.95 -4.96
C SER A 12 -9.23 12.27 -4.15
N PRO A 13 -8.56 13.40 -4.39
CA PRO A 13 -7.57 13.90 -3.45
C PRO A 13 -8.24 14.26 -2.13
N LEU A 14 -7.47 14.16 -1.04
CA LEU A 14 -7.97 14.53 0.27
C LEU A 14 -8.39 16.01 0.29
N LYS A 15 -9.55 16.26 0.90
CA LYS A 15 -10.08 17.57 1.23
C LYS A 15 -10.48 17.60 2.68
N GLU A 16 -10.62 18.78 3.27
CA GLU A 16 -10.92 18.92 4.69
C GLU A 16 -12.21 18.18 5.10
N GLU A 17 -13.25 18.25 4.28
CA GLU A 17 -14.52 17.56 4.49
C GLU A 17 -14.46 16.03 4.39
N LEU A 18 -13.34 15.46 3.88
CA LEU A 18 -13.16 14.02 3.71
C LEU A 18 -12.25 13.40 4.78
N ILE A 19 -11.74 14.17 5.72
CA ILE A 19 -10.77 13.69 6.74
C ILE A 19 -11.37 12.56 7.58
N GLU A 20 -12.65 12.61 7.89
CA GLU A 20 -13.34 11.57 8.67
C GLU A 20 -13.41 10.22 7.94
N ASP A 21 -13.21 10.20 6.63
CA ASP A 21 -13.22 8.95 5.84
C ASP A 21 -11.92 8.16 5.91
N ILE A 22 -10.83 8.77 6.35
CA ILE A 22 -9.49 8.19 6.30
C ILE A 22 -9.42 6.84 7.03
N HIS A 23 -10.05 6.72 8.19
CA HIS A 23 -10.01 5.48 8.99
C HIS A 23 -11.02 4.42 8.56
N LYS A 24 -11.95 4.73 7.66
CA LYS A 24 -12.99 3.80 7.20
C LYS A 24 -12.43 2.60 6.43
N THR A 25 -11.21 2.69 5.94
CA THR A 25 -10.54 1.65 5.14
C THR A 25 -9.53 0.83 5.93
N ASN A 26 -9.31 1.13 7.21
CA ASN A 26 -8.35 0.44 8.06
C ASN A 26 -8.93 -0.85 8.64
N ASP A 27 -9.29 -1.77 7.76
CA ASP A 27 -9.81 -3.08 8.13
C ASP A 27 -8.67 -4.06 8.50
N SER A 28 -9.01 -5.14 9.18
CA SER A 28 -8.09 -6.23 9.43
C SER A 28 -7.69 -6.93 8.13
N PHE A 29 -6.53 -7.56 8.14
CA PHE A 29 -6.04 -8.42 7.07
C PHE A 29 -5.61 -9.78 7.61
N LYS A 30 -5.56 -10.77 6.72
CA LYS A 30 -5.16 -12.14 7.08
C LYS A 30 -3.64 -12.27 7.04
N VAL A 31 -3.09 -12.76 8.13
CA VAL A 31 -1.71 -13.28 8.19
C VAL A 31 -1.81 -14.80 8.06
N PHE A 32 -1.43 -15.32 6.90
CA PHE A 32 -1.58 -16.73 6.54
C PHE A 32 -0.28 -17.38 6.06
N GLY A 33 0.82 -16.65 6.10
CA GLY A 33 2.13 -17.09 5.68
C GLY A 33 3.14 -15.96 5.77
N LYS A 34 4.34 -16.22 5.33
CA LYS A 34 5.40 -15.21 5.27
C LYS A 34 6.28 -15.36 4.04
N VAL A 35 6.94 -14.28 3.70
CA VAL A 35 8.01 -14.20 2.71
C VAL A 35 9.34 -14.48 3.40
N VAL A 36 10.14 -15.38 2.84
CA VAL A 36 11.50 -15.68 3.29
C VAL A 36 12.47 -15.19 2.23
N PRO A 37 13.11 -14.02 2.42
CA PRO A 37 14.04 -13.46 1.44
C PRO A 37 15.39 -14.16 1.47
N SER A 38 16.07 -14.16 0.32
CA SER A 38 17.46 -14.57 0.19
C SER A 38 18.20 -13.66 -0.80
N PHE A 39 19.49 -13.46 -0.55
CA PHE A 39 20.35 -12.66 -1.42
C PHE A 39 21.49 -13.51 -1.95
N GLN A 40 21.50 -13.74 -3.26
CA GLN A 40 22.51 -14.58 -3.91
C GLN A 40 22.91 -13.94 -5.25
N SER A 41 24.21 -13.97 -5.52
CA SER A 41 24.78 -13.45 -6.78
C SER A 41 24.35 -12.02 -7.11
N GLY A 42 24.24 -11.16 -6.09
CA GLY A 42 23.87 -9.76 -6.25
C GLY A 42 22.37 -9.51 -6.47
N LYS A 43 21.53 -10.51 -6.25
CA LYS A 43 20.08 -10.43 -6.47
C LYS A 43 19.29 -10.92 -5.26
N TRP A 44 18.20 -10.21 -4.98
CA TRP A 44 17.17 -10.69 -4.05
C TRP A 44 16.24 -11.68 -4.74
N SER A 45 15.89 -12.72 -4.01
CA SER A 45 14.82 -13.66 -4.30
C SER A 45 14.06 -13.96 -3.02
N PHE A 46 12.94 -14.65 -3.10
CA PHE A 46 12.18 -15.03 -1.92
C PHE A 46 11.38 -16.31 -2.17
N GLU A 47 11.09 -17.01 -1.11
CA GLU A 47 10.15 -18.10 -1.05
C GLU A 47 9.00 -17.74 -0.12
N GLU A 48 7.88 -18.43 -0.26
CA GLU A 48 6.72 -18.28 0.62
C GLU A 48 6.61 -19.48 1.54
N ILE A 49 6.34 -19.22 2.83
CA ILE A 49 5.95 -20.27 3.80
C ILE A 49 4.52 -19.99 4.21
N LEU A 50 3.63 -20.98 4.00
CA LEU A 50 2.25 -20.89 4.45
C LEU A 50 2.13 -21.39 5.89
N PHE A 51 1.31 -20.74 6.68
CA PHE A 51 0.99 -21.16 8.05
C PHE A 51 -0.19 -22.15 8.04
N ASP A 52 -0.23 -23.04 9.03
CA ASP A 52 -1.32 -24.01 9.19
C ASP A 52 -2.65 -23.28 9.50
N GLU A 53 -2.58 -22.19 10.24
CA GLU A 53 -3.73 -21.36 10.61
C GLU A 53 -3.49 -19.90 10.24
N ALA A 54 -4.51 -19.27 9.65
CA ALA A 54 -4.52 -17.84 9.41
C ALA A 54 -5.05 -17.09 10.64
N LYS A 55 -4.54 -15.89 10.88
CA LYS A 55 -5.04 -14.98 11.92
C LYS A 55 -5.37 -13.61 11.33
N ASP A 56 -6.33 -12.93 11.95
CA ASP A 56 -6.62 -11.54 11.63
C ASP A 56 -5.69 -10.61 12.39
N VAL A 57 -5.16 -9.62 11.67
CA VAL A 57 -4.34 -8.55 12.23
C VAL A 57 -4.90 -7.22 11.74
N ARG A 58 -4.97 -6.23 12.63
CA ARG A 58 -5.35 -4.86 12.31
C ARG A 58 -4.27 -3.92 12.86
N PHE A 59 -3.77 -3.04 12.01
CA PHE A 59 -2.92 -1.95 12.48
C PHE A 59 -3.76 -0.90 13.22
N PRO A 60 -3.20 -0.23 14.24
CA PRO A 60 -3.87 0.91 14.86
C PRO A 60 -4.09 2.04 13.84
N ASP A 61 -5.12 2.86 14.08
CA ASP A 61 -5.33 4.06 13.26
C ASP A 61 -4.17 5.04 13.49
N ASP A 62 -3.63 5.55 12.39
CA ASP A 62 -2.59 6.58 12.43
C ASP A 62 -3.19 7.90 12.96
N GLN A 63 -2.39 8.61 13.77
CA GLN A 63 -2.72 9.92 14.31
C GLN A 63 -1.75 10.95 13.71
N LEU A 64 -2.09 11.47 12.54
CA LEU A 64 -1.28 12.44 11.80
C LEU A 64 -2.02 13.76 11.66
N ASP A 65 -1.29 14.82 11.34
CA ASP A 65 -1.89 16.06 10.88
C ASP A 65 -2.33 15.91 9.42
N TRP A 66 -3.59 15.56 9.21
CA TRP A 66 -4.14 15.28 7.88
C TRP A 66 -4.18 16.51 6.98
N ILE A 67 -4.21 17.70 7.55
CA ILE A 67 -4.18 18.96 6.77
C ILE A 67 -2.90 19.07 5.96
N GLU A 68 -1.78 18.51 6.43
CA GLU A 68 -0.52 18.50 5.69
C GLU A 68 -0.56 17.75 4.36
N TYR A 69 -1.58 16.91 4.13
CA TYR A 69 -1.77 16.16 2.89
C TYR A 69 -2.70 16.84 1.89
N ILE A 70 -3.26 17.99 2.26
CA ILE A 70 -4.18 18.77 1.41
C ILE A 70 -3.36 19.81 0.65
N ASP A 71 -3.49 19.82 -0.69
CA ASP A 71 -2.81 20.76 -1.59
C ASP A 71 -1.29 20.88 -1.35
N SER A 72 -0.66 19.78 -0.93
CA SER A 72 0.78 19.71 -0.65
C SER A 72 1.58 19.38 -1.91
N GLU A 73 2.79 19.95 -2.01
CA GLU A 73 3.71 19.67 -3.12
C GLU A 73 4.42 18.31 -2.98
N ASP A 74 4.68 17.89 -1.75
CA ASP A 74 5.51 16.72 -1.41
C ASP A 74 4.74 15.56 -0.75
N LYS A 75 3.46 15.74 -0.46
CA LYS A 75 2.59 14.72 0.14
C LYS A 75 1.25 14.67 -0.56
N ALA A 76 0.62 13.52 -0.56
CA ALA A 76 -0.77 13.39 -1.00
C ALA A 76 -1.46 12.21 -0.32
N LEU A 77 -2.77 12.32 -0.18
CA LEU A 77 -3.64 11.24 0.20
C LEU A 77 -4.82 11.21 -0.76
N PHE A 78 -5.06 10.06 -1.38
CA PHE A 78 -6.18 9.85 -2.27
C PHE A 78 -7.14 8.83 -1.67
N LEU A 79 -8.42 9.11 -1.77
CA LEU A 79 -9.51 8.25 -1.32
C LEU A 79 -10.27 7.70 -2.53
N ALA A 80 -10.61 6.42 -2.48
CA ALA A 80 -11.44 5.76 -3.48
C ALA A 80 -12.88 5.64 -2.97
N TYR A 81 -13.82 6.04 -3.78
CA TYR A 81 -15.26 6.01 -3.47
C TYR A 81 -16.03 5.16 -4.47
N LYS A 82 -17.00 4.43 -3.96
CA LYS A 82 -18.06 3.77 -4.72
C LYS A 82 -19.40 4.08 -4.04
N ASN A 83 -20.34 4.67 -4.79
CA ASN A 83 -21.66 5.07 -4.24
C ASN A 83 -21.58 5.92 -2.96
N ASN A 84 -20.64 6.87 -2.91
CA ASN A 84 -20.34 7.70 -1.75
C ASN A 84 -19.77 6.96 -0.51
N ASP A 85 -19.51 5.67 -0.61
CA ASP A 85 -18.79 4.93 0.43
C ASP A 85 -17.27 4.96 0.15
N CYS A 86 -16.47 5.34 1.15
CA CYS A 86 -15.02 5.32 1.07
C CYS A 86 -14.55 3.87 1.18
N ILE A 87 -13.99 3.34 0.08
CA ILE A 87 -13.62 1.92 -0.05
C ILE A 87 -12.12 1.67 -0.12
N GLY A 88 -11.32 2.72 -0.23
CA GLY A 88 -9.87 2.58 -0.29
C GLY A 88 -9.14 3.90 -0.10
N GLN A 89 -7.85 3.81 0.22
CA GLN A 89 -6.97 4.97 0.31
C GLN A 89 -5.56 4.63 -0.09
N ILE A 90 -4.81 5.63 -0.53
CA ILE A 90 -3.36 5.61 -0.64
C ILE A 90 -2.78 6.91 -0.11
N ARG A 91 -1.77 6.79 0.75
CA ARG A 91 -1.03 7.92 1.33
C ARG A 91 0.41 7.84 0.88
N ILE A 92 0.90 8.92 0.29
CA ILE A 92 2.20 8.98 -0.37
C ILE A 92 2.94 10.25 0.00
N VAL A 93 4.27 10.14 -0.02
CA VAL A 93 5.18 11.27 0.15
C VAL A 93 6.33 11.19 -0.84
N GLN A 94 6.88 12.35 -1.22
CA GLN A 94 8.15 12.41 -1.93
C GLN A 94 9.28 12.17 -0.92
N ASP A 95 10.02 11.09 -1.11
CA ASP A 95 11.14 10.75 -0.23
C ASP A 95 12.44 11.41 -0.71
N TRP A 96 13.43 11.53 0.20
CA TRP A 96 14.75 12.13 -0.06
C TRP A 96 15.51 11.48 -1.23
N ASN A 97 15.27 10.19 -1.46
CA ASN A 97 15.90 9.40 -2.53
C ASN A 97 15.21 9.55 -3.90
N ARG A 98 14.26 10.48 -4.03
CA ARG A 98 13.47 10.75 -5.22
C ARG A 98 12.51 9.61 -5.64
N PHE A 99 12.09 8.77 -4.70
CA PHE A 99 10.96 7.88 -4.89
C PHE A 99 9.68 8.48 -4.30
N CYS A 100 8.54 8.11 -4.86
CA CYS A 100 7.26 8.25 -4.20
C CYS A 100 7.12 7.11 -3.19
N TYR A 101 7.23 7.43 -1.91
CA TYR A 101 7.08 6.45 -0.85
C TYR A 101 5.62 6.29 -0.46
N ILE A 102 5.12 5.06 -0.51
CA ILE A 102 3.77 4.74 -0.03
C ILE A 102 3.84 4.51 1.48
N GLU A 103 3.25 5.43 2.24
CA GLU A 103 3.14 5.30 3.69
C GLU A 103 2.01 4.36 4.10
N ASN A 104 0.93 4.33 3.32
CA ASN A 104 -0.19 3.43 3.51
C ASN A 104 -0.94 3.21 2.19
N ILE A 105 -1.40 2.00 1.97
CA ILE A 105 -2.38 1.64 0.95
C ILE A 105 -3.34 0.62 1.55
N ALA A 106 -4.62 0.91 1.48
CA ALA A 106 -5.64 0.08 2.07
C ALA A 106 -6.90 0.02 1.21
N THR A 107 -7.53 -1.14 1.21
CA THR A 107 -8.85 -1.36 0.61
C THR A 107 -9.75 -2.02 1.64
N LYS A 108 -10.97 -1.51 1.78
CA LYS A 108 -12.01 -2.11 2.63
C LYS A 108 -12.16 -3.59 2.32
N GLU A 109 -12.32 -4.43 3.34
CA GLU A 109 -12.29 -5.89 3.21
C GLU A 109 -13.22 -6.40 2.12
N ASP A 110 -14.48 -5.94 2.11
CA ASP A 110 -15.52 -6.36 1.17
C ASP A 110 -15.22 -5.97 -0.30
N PHE A 111 -14.26 -5.07 -0.52
CA PHE A 111 -13.89 -4.57 -1.85
C PHE A 111 -12.53 -5.06 -2.34
N ARG A 112 -11.86 -5.91 -1.57
CA ARG A 112 -10.57 -6.49 -1.97
C ARG A 112 -10.73 -7.42 -3.16
N GLY A 113 -9.67 -7.53 -3.98
CA GLY A 113 -9.70 -8.37 -5.19
C GLY A 113 -10.50 -7.79 -6.35
N GLN A 114 -11.01 -6.57 -6.25
CA GLN A 114 -11.81 -5.89 -7.29
C GLN A 114 -11.03 -4.79 -8.03
N GLY A 115 -9.71 -4.74 -7.87
CA GLY A 115 -8.85 -3.80 -8.60
C GLY A 115 -8.70 -2.42 -7.95
N ILE A 116 -9.25 -2.18 -6.77
CA ILE A 116 -9.19 -0.87 -6.08
C ILE A 116 -7.72 -0.49 -5.78
N GLY A 117 -6.94 -1.42 -5.23
CA GLY A 117 -5.52 -1.21 -4.96
C GLY A 117 -4.73 -0.82 -6.21
N SER A 118 -5.02 -1.44 -7.35
CA SER A 118 -4.38 -1.12 -8.63
C SER A 118 -4.74 0.29 -9.12
N LEU A 119 -5.99 0.72 -8.96
CA LEU A 119 -6.41 2.09 -9.29
C LEU A 119 -5.72 3.14 -8.40
N LEU A 120 -5.64 2.88 -7.10
CA LEU A 120 -4.94 3.75 -6.16
C LEU A 120 -3.44 3.85 -6.48
N LEU A 121 -2.82 2.72 -6.83
CA LEU A 121 -1.42 2.68 -7.20
C LEU A 121 -1.16 3.45 -8.50
N THR A 122 -2.03 3.32 -9.50
CA THR A 122 -1.96 4.10 -10.74
C THR A 122 -2.00 5.61 -10.43
N LYS A 123 -2.86 6.03 -9.51
CA LYS A 123 -2.93 7.43 -9.08
C LYS A 123 -1.63 7.91 -8.43
N ALA A 124 -1.00 7.06 -7.62
CA ALA A 124 0.32 7.36 -7.03
C ALA A 124 1.42 7.44 -8.11
N GLU A 125 1.37 6.57 -9.12
CA GLU A 125 2.31 6.61 -10.25
C GLU A 125 2.17 7.92 -11.06
N ASP A 126 0.95 8.35 -11.36
CA ASP A 126 0.70 9.61 -12.06
C ASP A 126 1.25 10.80 -11.26
N TRP A 127 0.94 10.85 -9.96
CA TRP A 127 1.45 11.88 -9.05
C TRP A 127 2.98 11.91 -9.01
N ALA A 128 3.63 10.75 -8.99
CA ALA A 128 5.08 10.63 -8.98
C ALA A 128 5.72 11.05 -10.30
N LYS A 129 5.12 10.69 -11.44
CA LYS A 129 5.59 11.06 -12.78
C LYS A 129 5.49 12.57 -13.03
N GLU A 130 4.41 13.21 -12.59
CA GLU A 130 4.25 14.66 -12.65
C GLU A 130 5.36 15.42 -11.91
N ARG A 131 5.99 14.78 -10.90
CA ARG A 131 7.09 15.32 -10.09
C ARG A 131 8.48 14.84 -10.51
N ASN A 132 8.57 14.13 -11.64
CA ASN A 132 9.82 13.56 -12.16
C ASN A 132 10.54 12.66 -11.12
N LEU A 133 9.80 11.90 -10.33
CA LEU A 133 10.34 10.93 -9.41
C LEU A 133 10.79 9.65 -10.14
N LEU A 134 11.67 8.88 -9.51
CA LEU A 134 12.29 7.71 -10.14
C LEU A 134 11.37 6.48 -10.19
N GLY A 135 10.41 6.44 -9.30
CA GLY A 135 9.53 5.29 -9.14
C GLY A 135 8.75 5.35 -7.84
N ILE A 136 8.21 4.22 -7.47
CA ILE A 136 7.47 4.01 -6.21
C ILE A 136 8.29 3.12 -5.29
N SER A 137 8.28 3.41 -4.00
CA SER A 137 8.87 2.56 -2.96
C SER A 137 7.91 2.37 -1.80
N LEU A 138 8.07 1.28 -1.08
CA LEU A 138 7.30 0.98 0.14
C LEU A 138 8.00 -0.05 1.02
N GLU A 139 7.54 -0.15 2.25
CA GLU A 139 7.92 -1.18 3.20
C GLU A 139 6.74 -2.11 3.47
N ALA A 140 7.02 -3.40 3.64
CA ALA A 140 6.05 -4.38 4.11
C ALA A 140 6.70 -5.33 5.12
N GLN A 141 5.92 -5.77 6.10
CA GLN A 141 6.33 -6.83 7.02
C GLN A 141 6.35 -8.16 6.28
N ASP A 142 7.28 -9.04 6.62
CA ASP A 142 7.44 -10.35 5.97
C ASP A 142 6.22 -11.26 6.12
N ASP A 143 5.43 -11.09 7.17
CA ASP A 143 4.20 -11.87 7.42
C ASP A 143 2.95 -11.30 6.72
N ASN A 144 3.05 -10.17 6.04
CA ASN A 144 1.97 -9.63 5.22
C ASN A 144 2.05 -10.20 3.78
N LEU A 145 1.90 -11.52 3.68
CA LEU A 145 2.05 -12.24 2.42
C LEU A 145 1.05 -11.75 1.35
N GLY A 146 -0.17 -11.44 1.73
CA GLY A 146 -1.17 -10.91 0.81
C GLY A 146 -0.74 -9.59 0.16
N ALA A 147 -0.19 -8.67 0.95
CA ALA A 147 0.34 -7.40 0.43
C ALA A 147 1.58 -7.64 -0.46
N CYS A 148 2.51 -8.50 -0.06
CA CYS A 148 3.69 -8.81 -0.85
C CYS A 148 3.32 -9.40 -2.22
N ARG A 149 2.36 -10.33 -2.27
CA ARG A 149 1.83 -10.86 -3.53
C ARG A 149 1.21 -9.78 -4.43
N PHE A 150 0.49 -8.83 -3.83
CA PHE A 150 -0.06 -7.69 -4.55
C PHE A 150 1.05 -6.85 -5.16
N TYR A 151 2.11 -6.51 -4.41
CA TYR A 151 3.22 -5.71 -4.94
C TYR A 151 3.95 -6.40 -6.07
N VAL A 152 4.24 -7.69 -5.95
CA VAL A 152 4.84 -8.48 -7.03
C VAL A 152 3.98 -8.45 -8.29
N LYS A 153 2.68 -8.65 -8.14
CA LYS A 153 1.72 -8.58 -9.27
C LYS A 153 1.69 -7.19 -9.92
N GLN A 154 1.92 -6.13 -9.15
CA GLN A 154 1.98 -4.75 -9.64
C GLN A 154 3.34 -4.38 -10.25
N GLY A 155 4.29 -5.30 -10.29
CA GLY A 155 5.61 -5.11 -10.90
C GLY A 155 6.69 -4.56 -9.96
N PHE A 156 6.47 -4.59 -8.66
CA PHE A 156 7.51 -4.29 -7.67
C PHE A 156 8.53 -5.41 -7.57
N VAL A 157 9.75 -5.03 -7.28
CA VAL A 157 10.86 -5.94 -7.01
C VAL A 157 11.36 -5.73 -5.59
N LEU A 158 11.84 -6.81 -4.96
CA LEU A 158 12.48 -6.73 -3.66
C LEU A 158 13.86 -6.07 -3.83
N GLY A 159 14.08 -4.94 -3.16
CA GLY A 159 15.31 -4.17 -3.25
C GLY A 159 16.16 -4.19 -1.98
N GLY A 160 15.60 -4.63 -0.86
CA GLY A 160 16.31 -4.69 0.41
C GLY A 160 15.51 -5.38 1.50
N VAL A 161 16.21 -5.76 2.56
CA VAL A 161 15.63 -6.43 3.73
C VAL A 161 16.30 -5.88 4.98
N ASP A 162 15.52 -5.56 6.00
CA ASP A 162 16.00 -5.15 7.31
C ASP A 162 15.48 -6.14 8.36
N THR A 163 16.38 -6.88 8.98
CA THR A 163 16.06 -7.87 10.01
C THR A 163 16.04 -7.32 11.43
N LEU A 164 16.34 -6.02 11.60
CA LEU A 164 16.44 -5.38 12.90
C LEU A 164 15.36 -4.33 13.16
N LYS A 165 14.80 -3.74 12.11
CA LYS A 165 13.84 -2.64 12.23
C LYS A 165 12.63 -2.98 13.12
N GLN A 166 12.16 -4.22 13.08
CA GLN A 166 11.01 -4.70 13.85
C GLN A 166 11.41 -5.55 15.08
N SER A 167 12.64 -5.37 15.60
CA SER A 167 13.16 -6.19 16.73
C SER A 167 12.31 -6.13 17.99
N TYR A 168 11.48 -5.09 18.15
CA TYR A 168 10.50 -4.98 19.26
C TYR A 168 9.30 -5.94 19.07
N ASN A 169 9.09 -6.49 17.88
CA ASN A 169 7.98 -7.40 17.58
C ASN A 169 8.52 -8.78 17.18
N PRO A 170 8.47 -9.77 18.09
CA PRO A 170 9.06 -11.10 17.85
C PRO A 170 8.32 -11.92 16.78
N GLN A 171 7.18 -11.44 16.28
CA GLN A 171 6.41 -12.12 15.21
C GLN A 171 6.89 -11.73 13.82
N ILE A 172 7.68 -10.65 13.70
CA ILE A 172 8.18 -10.13 12.43
C ILE A 172 9.67 -10.42 12.35
N ASP A 173 10.09 -11.22 11.38
CA ASP A 173 11.49 -11.54 11.17
C ASP A 173 12.21 -10.47 10.35
N ALA A 174 11.49 -9.81 9.44
CA ALA A 174 12.08 -8.83 8.55
C ALA A 174 11.08 -7.78 8.04
N THR A 175 11.60 -6.58 7.77
CA THR A 175 10.97 -5.57 6.94
C THR A 175 11.50 -5.69 5.52
N LEU A 176 10.60 -5.76 4.54
CA LEU A 176 10.90 -5.91 3.13
C LEU A 176 10.73 -4.57 2.43
N TYR A 177 11.73 -4.17 1.64
CA TYR A 177 11.71 -2.94 0.86
C TYR A 177 11.42 -3.25 -0.60
N TRP A 178 10.28 -2.77 -1.10
CA TRP A 178 9.79 -3.00 -2.45
C TRP A 178 9.92 -1.74 -3.30
N TYR A 179 10.32 -1.92 -4.55
CA TYR A 179 10.55 -0.81 -5.49
C TYR A 179 9.92 -1.11 -6.85
N LYS A 180 9.35 -0.08 -7.46
CA LYS A 180 8.91 -0.09 -8.85
C LYS A 180 9.51 1.13 -9.55
N LEU A 181 10.52 0.90 -10.38
CA LEU A 181 11.17 1.95 -11.17
C LEU A 181 10.34 2.30 -12.40
N PHE A 182 10.24 3.58 -12.72
CA PHE A 182 9.68 4.02 -13.98
C PHE A 182 10.71 3.84 -15.10
N LYS A 183 10.21 3.49 -16.29
CA LYS A 183 11.02 3.36 -17.49
C LYS A 183 11.16 4.70 -18.21
#